data_3c13b08b071040752887cdc32fe73c54
#
_entry.id   3c13b08b071040752887cdc32fe73c54
#
_cell.length_a   1.000
_cell.length_b   1.000
_cell.length_c   1.000
_cell.angle_alpha   90.00
_cell.angle_beta   90.00
_cell.angle_gamma   90.00
#
_symmetry.space_group_name_H-M   'P 1'
#
loop_
_entity.id
_entity.type
_entity.pdbx_description
1 polymer ?
#
loop_
_entity_poly.entity_id
_entity_poly.type
_entity_poly.pdbx_seq_one_letter_code
_entity_poly.pdbx_strand_id
1 'polypeptide(L)'
;MAIREAKPADLQLIAGFIRELAEYERLAHAVAFDEAELGRYLFGERPSAEVLIAEDGGGESVGFALFFHNFSTFLGRPGIYLEDLFVRPSARGSGYGKALLVRLAQIALERGCGRVEWAVLNWNRPSIDFYEALGARPNDEWTVYRLSGEALEALGEGYRSLEPGTNYSVQRDEHGR
;
A
#
# COMPACT_ATOMS: atom_id res chain seq x y z
N MET A 1 7.47 22.39 -7.59
CA MET A 1 6.92 21.15 -6.98
C MET A 1 5.49 20.99 -7.44
N ALA A 2 5.16 19.86 -8.05
CA ALA A 2 3.80 19.47 -8.41
C ALA A 2 3.53 18.03 -7.94
N ILE A 3 2.27 17.74 -7.57
CA ILE A 3 1.80 16.39 -7.32
C ILE A 3 0.68 16.13 -8.32
N ARG A 4 0.83 15.08 -9.10
CA ARG A 4 -0.17 14.69 -10.11
C ARG A 4 -0.52 13.21 -10.02
N GLU A 5 -1.66 12.85 -10.55
CA GLU A 5 -2.02 11.45 -10.80
C GLU A 5 -1.15 10.86 -11.91
N ALA A 6 -0.84 9.58 -11.76
CA ALA A 6 -0.11 8.83 -12.77
C ALA A 6 -1.00 8.52 -13.97
N LYS A 7 -0.37 8.35 -15.14
CA LYS A 7 -1.00 7.97 -16.41
C LYS A 7 -0.38 6.67 -16.92
N PRO A 8 -1.01 5.96 -17.86
CA PRO A 8 -0.43 4.73 -18.42
C PRO A 8 1.00 4.88 -18.95
N ALA A 9 1.35 6.06 -19.46
CA ALA A 9 2.70 6.38 -19.92
C ALA A 9 3.76 6.40 -18.79
N ASP A 10 3.33 6.50 -17.53
CA ASP A 10 4.22 6.51 -16.36
C ASP A 10 4.59 5.10 -15.87
N LEU A 11 4.10 4.03 -16.49
CA LEU A 11 4.28 2.67 -16.01
C LEU A 11 5.75 2.32 -15.75
N GLN A 12 6.64 2.62 -16.70
CA GLN A 12 8.07 2.37 -16.58
C GLN A 12 8.71 3.16 -15.43
N LEU A 13 8.28 4.40 -15.25
CA LEU A 13 8.71 5.26 -14.15
C LEU A 13 8.28 4.67 -12.80
N ILE A 14 7.03 4.23 -12.68
CA ILE A 14 6.49 3.61 -11.47
C ILE A 14 7.25 2.32 -11.15
N ALA A 15 7.45 1.45 -12.13
CA ALA A 15 8.24 0.24 -11.97
C ALA A 15 9.67 0.53 -11.50
N GLY A 16 10.27 1.62 -12.01
CA GLY A 16 11.56 2.12 -11.55
C GLY A 16 11.54 2.54 -10.08
N PHE A 17 10.57 3.33 -9.67
CA PHE A 17 10.42 3.76 -8.28
C PHE A 17 10.19 2.61 -7.31
N ILE A 18 9.41 1.60 -7.68
CA ILE A 18 9.21 0.40 -6.85
C ILE A 18 10.54 -0.34 -6.65
N ARG A 19 11.36 -0.47 -7.69
CA ARG A 19 12.69 -1.09 -7.58
C ARG A 19 13.64 -0.26 -6.70
N GLU A 20 13.68 1.07 -6.90
CA GLU A 20 14.47 1.99 -6.09
C GLU A 20 14.06 1.94 -4.59
N LEU A 21 12.76 1.84 -4.30
CA LEU A 21 12.24 1.66 -2.94
C LEU A 21 12.67 0.31 -2.36
N ALA A 22 12.52 -0.77 -3.11
CA ALA A 22 12.92 -2.12 -2.68
C ALA A 22 14.43 -2.20 -2.37
N GLU A 23 15.28 -1.51 -3.13
CA GLU A 23 16.70 -1.38 -2.82
C GLU A 23 16.92 -0.63 -1.51
N TYR A 24 16.24 0.49 -1.31
CA TYR A 24 16.31 1.26 -0.07
C TYR A 24 15.90 0.42 1.15
N GLU A 25 14.87 -0.39 1.01
CA GLU A 25 14.36 -1.28 2.05
C GLU A 25 15.15 -2.59 2.20
N ARG A 26 16.16 -2.83 1.34
CA ARG A 26 16.97 -4.07 1.28
C ARG A 26 16.13 -5.30 0.91
N LEU A 27 15.07 -5.10 0.16
CA LEU A 27 14.11 -6.11 -0.29
C LEU A 27 14.12 -6.29 -1.82
N ALA A 28 15.17 -5.87 -2.52
CA ALA A 28 15.26 -5.98 -3.98
C ALA A 28 15.04 -7.41 -4.48
N HIS A 29 15.42 -8.43 -3.69
CA HIS A 29 15.19 -9.84 -3.99
C HIS A 29 13.70 -10.27 -3.96
N ALA A 30 12.84 -9.48 -3.34
CA ALA A 30 11.40 -9.74 -3.25
C ALA A 30 10.62 -9.15 -4.43
N VAL A 31 11.23 -8.34 -5.29
CA VAL A 31 10.59 -7.75 -6.47
C VAL A 31 10.44 -8.82 -7.54
N ALA A 32 9.20 -9.22 -7.81
CA ALA A 32 8.87 -10.30 -8.75
C ALA A 32 7.73 -9.94 -9.71
N PHE A 33 7.33 -8.68 -9.82
CA PHE A 33 6.24 -8.29 -10.71
C PHE A 33 6.65 -8.29 -12.19
N ASP A 34 5.73 -8.68 -13.05
CA ASP A 34 5.76 -8.40 -14.48
C ASP A 34 5.18 -7.00 -14.75
N GLU A 35 5.83 -6.21 -15.59
CA GLU A 35 5.43 -4.81 -15.84
C GLU A 35 4.10 -4.71 -16.60
N ALA A 36 3.81 -5.63 -17.52
CA ALA A 36 2.53 -5.64 -18.22
C ALA A 36 1.39 -5.98 -17.26
N GLU A 37 1.64 -6.89 -16.32
CA GLU A 37 0.70 -7.24 -15.27
C GLU A 37 0.49 -6.07 -14.29
N LEU A 38 1.56 -5.42 -13.85
CA LEU A 38 1.49 -4.20 -13.04
C LEU A 38 0.64 -3.12 -13.74
N GLY A 39 0.88 -2.91 -15.05
CA GLY A 39 0.11 -1.97 -15.87
C GLY A 39 -1.38 -2.28 -15.91
N ARG A 40 -1.74 -3.56 -15.97
CA ARG A 40 -3.13 -4.00 -15.93
C ARG A 40 -3.81 -3.67 -14.60
N TYR A 41 -3.12 -3.84 -13.48
CA TYR A 41 -3.66 -3.53 -12.14
C TYR A 41 -3.68 -2.04 -11.82
N LEU A 42 -2.82 -1.22 -12.44
CA LEU A 42 -2.82 0.22 -12.23
C LEU A 42 -3.72 0.98 -13.21
N PHE A 43 -3.83 0.51 -14.46
CA PHE A 43 -4.44 1.29 -15.55
C PHE A 43 -5.47 0.52 -16.39
N GLY A 44 -5.78 -0.73 -16.03
CA GLY A 44 -6.77 -1.54 -16.73
C GLY A 44 -8.21 -1.11 -16.44
N GLU A 45 -9.17 -1.89 -16.92
CA GLU A 45 -10.61 -1.59 -16.73
C GLU A 45 -11.05 -1.52 -15.26
N ARG A 46 -10.37 -2.26 -14.38
CA ARG A 46 -10.63 -2.29 -12.93
C ARG A 46 -9.31 -2.16 -12.18
N PRO A 47 -8.79 -0.95 -12.04
CA PRO A 47 -7.55 -0.74 -11.33
C PRO A 47 -7.69 -1.15 -9.85
N SER A 48 -6.66 -1.82 -9.34
CA SER A 48 -6.57 -2.25 -7.95
C SER A 48 -5.88 -1.23 -7.05
N ALA A 49 -5.11 -0.32 -7.64
CA ALA A 49 -4.39 0.74 -6.94
C ALA A 49 -4.27 1.98 -7.81
N GLU A 50 -3.99 3.10 -7.17
CA GLU A 50 -3.79 4.41 -7.78
C GLU A 50 -2.40 4.93 -7.42
N VAL A 51 -1.85 5.81 -8.24
CA VAL A 51 -0.51 6.34 -8.04
C VAL A 51 -0.48 7.87 -8.18
N LEU A 52 0.16 8.52 -7.22
CA LEU A 52 0.56 9.93 -7.31
C LEU A 52 2.05 10.02 -7.62
N ILE A 53 2.42 10.98 -8.45
CA ILE A 53 3.80 11.28 -8.80
C ILE A 53 4.15 12.68 -8.32
N ALA A 54 5.30 12.82 -7.67
CA ALA A 54 5.88 14.10 -7.31
C ALA A 54 6.88 14.54 -8.37
N GLU A 55 6.70 15.76 -8.86
CA GLU A 55 7.60 16.41 -9.82
C GLU A 55 8.27 17.62 -9.22
N ASP A 56 9.52 17.84 -9.55
CA ASP A 56 10.28 19.02 -9.15
C ASP A 56 9.92 20.26 -9.98
N GLY A 57 10.66 21.38 -9.77
CA GLY A 57 10.44 22.63 -10.51
C GLY A 57 10.83 22.56 -11.98
N GLY A 58 11.62 21.56 -12.38
CA GLY A 58 12.02 21.29 -13.75
C GLY A 58 11.14 20.27 -14.48
N GLY A 59 10.17 19.68 -13.77
CA GLY A 59 9.30 18.63 -14.32
C GLY A 59 9.90 17.22 -14.22
N GLU A 60 11.01 17.04 -13.50
CA GLU A 60 11.57 15.72 -13.23
C GLU A 60 10.75 15.02 -12.13
N SER A 61 10.41 13.76 -12.37
CA SER A 61 9.70 12.93 -11.40
C SER A 61 10.68 12.45 -10.33
N VAL A 62 10.44 12.82 -9.08
CA VAL A 62 11.37 12.62 -7.95
C VAL A 62 10.84 11.69 -6.87
N GLY A 63 9.58 11.26 -6.97
CA GLY A 63 8.97 10.35 -5.99
C GLY A 63 7.56 9.98 -6.36
N PHE A 64 6.99 9.02 -5.62
CA PHE A 64 5.63 8.52 -5.85
C PHE A 64 4.96 8.09 -4.54
N ALA A 65 3.64 7.95 -4.60
CA ALA A 65 2.82 7.27 -3.60
C ALA A 65 1.85 6.34 -4.32
N LEU A 66 1.85 5.05 -3.96
CA LEU A 66 0.91 4.04 -4.44
C LEU A 66 -0.07 3.71 -3.33
N PHE A 67 -1.36 3.73 -3.63
CA PHE A 67 -2.41 3.57 -2.63
C PHE A 67 -3.66 2.91 -3.20
N PHE A 68 -4.49 2.38 -2.31
CA PHE A 68 -5.79 1.79 -2.65
C PHE A 68 -6.79 1.99 -1.51
N HIS A 69 -8.06 1.65 -1.75
CA HIS A 69 -9.08 1.74 -0.72
C HIS A 69 -9.15 0.47 0.12
N ASN A 70 -9.15 0.64 1.45
CA ASN A 70 -9.59 -0.37 2.40
C ASN A 70 -10.94 0.03 2.99
N PHE A 71 -11.45 -0.71 3.96
CA PHE A 71 -12.73 -0.41 4.60
C PHE A 71 -12.66 -0.61 6.12
N SER A 72 -13.21 0.33 6.87
CA SER A 72 -13.36 0.21 8.31
C SER A 72 -14.79 -0.16 8.67
N THR A 73 -15.00 -1.37 9.15
CA THR A 73 -16.33 -1.80 9.65
C THR A 73 -16.78 -1.02 10.87
N PHE A 74 -15.84 -0.61 11.73
CA PHE A 74 -16.15 0.18 12.94
C PHE A 74 -16.59 1.60 12.61
N LEU A 75 -16.01 2.20 11.55
CA LEU A 75 -16.42 3.51 11.08
C LEU A 75 -17.57 3.46 10.06
N GLY A 76 -17.85 2.29 9.48
CA GLY A 76 -18.79 2.12 8.36
C GLY A 76 -18.39 2.91 7.12
N ARG A 77 -17.06 3.13 6.89
CA ARG A 77 -16.53 4.01 5.85
C ARG A 77 -15.31 3.40 5.17
N PRO A 78 -15.07 3.76 3.89
CA PRO A 78 -13.79 3.46 3.27
C PRO A 78 -12.65 4.18 3.99
N GLY A 79 -11.45 3.64 3.83
CA GLY A 79 -10.19 4.26 4.16
C GLY A 79 -9.27 4.24 2.96
N ILE A 80 -8.15 4.91 3.05
CA ILE A 80 -7.03 4.77 2.10
C ILE A 80 -5.93 4.00 2.79
N TYR A 81 -5.39 2.98 2.10
CA TYR A 81 -4.16 2.31 2.47
C TYR A 81 -3.05 2.74 1.51
N LEU A 82 -2.04 3.38 2.05
CA LEU A 82 -0.83 3.75 1.34
C LEU A 82 0.12 2.56 1.37
N GLU A 83 0.31 1.91 0.24
CA GLU A 83 1.23 0.77 0.11
C GLU A 83 2.68 1.25 0.09
N ASP A 84 2.98 2.21 -0.81
CA ASP A 84 4.33 2.72 -1.01
C ASP A 84 4.39 4.24 -0.96
N LEU A 85 5.40 4.77 -0.26
CA LEU A 85 5.79 6.17 -0.32
C LEU A 85 7.31 6.26 -0.51
N PHE A 86 7.74 6.78 -1.63
CA PHE A 86 9.15 6.92 -1.93
C PHE A 86 9.48 8.29 -2.51
N VAL A 87 10.60 8.85 -2.07
CA VAL A 87 11.22 10.04 -2.65
C VAL A 87 12.69 9.71 -2.84
N ARG A 88 13.20 9.94 -4.03
CA ARG A 88 14.62 9.75 -4.35
C ARG A 88 15.51 10.44 -3.33
N PRO A 89 16.61 9.84 -2.89
CA PRO A 89 17.50 10.42 -1.88
C PRO A 89 17.94 11.84 -2.19
N SER A 90 18.21 12.15 -3.48
CA SER A 90 18.62 13.48 -3.96
C SER A 90 17.58 14.57 -3.76
N ALA A 91 16.28 14.20 -3.65
CA ALA A 91 15.17 15.12 -3.50
C ALA A 91 14.59 15.16 -2.07
N ARG A 92 15.13 14.32 -1.16
CA ARG A 92 14.68 14.31 0.24
C ARG A 92 14.99 15.64 0.95
N GLY A 93 14.23 15.92 2.02
CA GLY A 93 14.35 17.18 2.75
C GLY A 93 13.68 18.39 2.08
N SER A 94 13.23 18.28 0.82
CA SER A 94 12.57 19.35 0.06
C SER A 94 11.04 19.33 0.16
N GLY A 95 10.46 18.50 1.03
CA GLY A 95 9.03 18.49 1.32
C GLY A 95 8.17 17.61 0.41
N TYR A 96 8.72 16.88 -0.56
CA TYR A 96 7.94 16.05 -1.51
C TYR A 96 7.15 14.94 -0.81
N GLY A 97 7.74 14.23 0.16
CA GLY A 97 7.03 13.20 0.92
C GLY A 97 5.82 13.78 1.67
N LYS A 98 5.98 14.96 2.28
CA LYS A 98 4.87 15.66 2.92
C LYS A 98 3.81 16.08 1.91
N ALA A 99 4.19 16.59 0.74
CA ALA A 99 3.25 16.99 -0.31
C ALA A 99 2.42 15.81 -0.83
N LEU A 100 3.04 14.64 -1.03
CA LEU A 100 2.34 13.40 -1.40
C LEU A 100 1.33 12.99 -0.32
N LEU A 101 1.71 12.98 0.96
CA LEU A 101 0.78 12.66 2.06
C LEU A 101 -0.34 13.69 2.21
N VAL A 102 -0.07 14.98 2.02
CA VAL A 102 -1.09 16.03 2.03
C VAL A 102 -2.10 15.78 0.91
N ARG A 103 -1.63 15.48 -0.31
CA ARG A 103 -2.55 15.18 -1.44
C ARG A 103 -3.36 13.92 -1.17
N LEU A 104 -2.76 12.89 -0.60
CA LEU A 104 -3.45 11.67 -0.22
C LEU A 104 -4.53 11.92 0.84
N ALA A 105 -4.24 12.74 1.86
CA ALA A 105 -5.21 13.15 2.86
C ALA A 105 -6.37 13.96 2.25
N GLN A 106 -6.09 14.84 1.27
CA GLN A 106 -7.13 15.55 0.52
C GLN A 106 -8.04 14.58 -0.22
N ILE A 107 -7.46 13.62 -0.96
CA ILE A 107 -8.22 12.56 -1.66
C ILE A 107 -9.09 11.78 -0.67
N ALA A 108 -8.54 11.43 0.49
CA ALA A 108 -9.30 10.75 1.53
C ALA A 108 -10.52 11.55 1.99
N LEU A 109 -10.36 12.84 2.23
CA LEU A 109 -11.46 13.74 2.60
C LEU A 109 -12.48 13.91 1.45
N GLU A 110 -12.02 14.14 0.24
CA GLU A 110 -12.84 14.26 -0.97
C GLU A 110 -13.72 13.02 -1.19
N ARG A 111 -13.21 11.82 -0.86
CA ARG A 111 -13.89 10.53 -1.04
C ARG A 111 -14.65 10.07 0.22
N GLY A 112 -14.71 10.89 1.28
CA GLY A 112 -15.41 10.54 2.52
C GLY A 112 -14.76 9.41 3.32
N CYS A 113 -13.46 9.15 3.10
CA CYS A 113 -12.71 8.16 3.84
C CYS A 113 -12.56 8.55 5.32
N GLY A 114 -12.62 7.55 6.20
CA GLY A 114 -12.50 7.78 7.64
C GLY A 114 -11.05 7.81 8.16
N ARG A 115 -10.07 7.36 7.36
CA ARG A 115 -8.66 7.25 7.76
C ARG A 115 -7.73 7.07 6.56
N VAL A 116 -6.44 7.30 6.80
CA VAL A 116 -5.34 6.87 5.93
C VAL A 116 -4.41 6.02 6.78
N GLU A 117 -4.03 4.85 6.29
CA GLU A 117 -3.19 3.87 7.00
C GLU A 117 -2.02 3.44 6.11
N TRP A 118 -0.92 3.06 6.72
CA TRP A 118 0.26 2.47 6.07
C TRP A 118 1.04 1.61 7.04
N ALA A 119 1.96 0.83 6.50
CA ALA A 119 2.99 0.14 7.28
C ALA A 119 4.35 0.80 7.07
N VAL A 120 5.24 0.65 8.04
CA VAL A 120 6.64 1.09 7.96
C VAL A 120 7.52 0.04 8.60
N LEU A 121 8.68 -0.24 8.01
CA LEU A 121 9.64 -1.17 8.60
C LEU A 121 10.15 -0.64 9.94
N ASN A 122 10.15 -1.47 10.97
CA ASN A 122 10.46 -1.09 12.34
C ASN A 122 11.86 -0.44 12.51
N TRP A 123 12.79 -0.76 11.63
CA TRP A 123 14.13 -0.17 11.62
C TRP A 123 14.18 1.21 10.94
N ASN A 124 13.15 1.61 10.18
CA ASN A 124 13.15 2.85 9.38
C ASN A 124 12.79 4.06 10.25
N ARG A 125 13.64 4.33 11.23
CA ARG A 125 13.45 5.43 12.20
C ARG A 125 13.23 6.79 11.53
N PRO A 126 13.96 7.17 10.45
CA PRO A 126 13.71 8.45 9.79
C PRO A 126 12.29 8.62 9.26
N SER A 127 11.69 7.53 8.70
CA SER A 127 10.30 7.56 8.23
C SER A 127 9.31 7.58 9.38
N ILE A 128 9.58 6.85 10.45
CA ILE A 128 8.73 6.85 11.66
C ILE A 128 8.66 8.26 12.25
N ASP A 129 9.80 8.90 12.48
CA ASP A 129 9.88 10.26 13.01
C ASP A 129 9.14 11.27 12.12
N PHE A 130 9.26 11.11 10.80
CA PHE A 130 8.54 11.92 9.83
C PHE A 130 7.03 11.76 9.94
N TYR A 131 6.51 10.54 10.07
CA TYR A 131 5.07 10.28 10.21
C TYR A 131 4.53 10.78 11.53
N GLU A 132 5.23 10.56 12.63
CA GLU A 132 4.86 11.05 13.96
C GLU A 132 4.81 12.58 14.02
N ALA A 133 5.75 13.27 13.33
CA ALA A 133 5.74 14.73 13.21
C ALA A 133 4.55 15.28 12.40
N LEU A 134 3.90 14.46 11.59
CA LEU A 134 2.64 14.78 10.89
C LEU A 134 1.39 14.45 11.71
N GLY A 135 1.56 13.90 12.91
CA GLY A 135 0.45 13.52 13.80
C GLY A 135 -0.06 12.10 13.62
N ALA A 136 0.60 11.28 12.80
CA ALA A 136 0.29 9.86 12.73
C ALA A 136 0.69 9.14 14.03
N ARG A 137 -0.03 8.08 14.34
CA ARG A 137 0.24 7.27 15.52
C ARG A 137 0.35 5.80 15.14
N PRO A 138 1.27 5.03 15.74
CA PRO A 138 1.35 3.60 15.51
C PRO A 138 0.07 2.91 16.03
N ASN A 139 -0.28 1.80 15.37
CA ASN A 139 -1.41 0.96 15.76
C ASN A 139 -0.89 -0.35 16.38
N ASP A 140 -0.24 -0.23 17.53
CA ASP A 140 0.55 -1.29 18.18
C ASP A 140 -0.29 -2.46 18.75
N GLU A 141 -1.61 -2.26 18.87
CA GLU A 141 -2.52 -3.30 19.37
C GLU A 141 -2.86 -4.37 18.30
N TRP A 142 -2.46 -4.15 17.04
CA TRP A 142 -2.79 -5.03 15.92
C TRP A 142 -1.56 -5.68 15.33
N THR A 143 -1.64 -6.99 15.14
CA THR A 143 -0.64 -7.76 14.39
C THR A 143 -1.15 -8.04 12.99
N VAL A 144 -0.36 -7.70 11.98
CA VAL A 144 -0.67 -8.01 10.59
C VAL A 144 -0.27 -9.45 10.28
N TYR A 145 -1.23 -10.25 9.81
CA TYR A 145 -0.98 -11.60 9.30
C TYR A 145 -0.96 -11.57 7.78
N ARG A 146 -0.06 -12.33 7.19
CA ARG A 146 0.06 -12.51 5.73
C ARG A 146 0.03 -13.98 5.38
N LEU A 147 -0.82 -14.33 4.43
CA LEU A 147 -0.84 -15.64 3.78
C LEU A 147 -0.43 -15.46 2.33
N SER A 148 0.61 -16.14 1.88
CA SER A 148 1.16 -15.96 0.52
C SER A 148 1.82 -17.26 0.03
N GLY A 149 2.11 -17.34 -1.28
CA GLY A 149 2.76 -18.47 -1.92
C GLY A 149 2.02 -19.79 -1.69
N GLU A 150 2.78 -20.87 -1.48
CA GLU A 150 2.23 -22.22 -1.29
C GLU A 150 1.16 -22.32 -0.19
N ALA A 151 1.28 -21.57 0.90
CA ALA A 151 0.30 -21.58 1.97
C ALA A 151 -1.05 -20.99 1.54
N LEU A 152 -1.03 -19.95 0.70
CA LEU A 152 -2.24 -19.35 0.12
C LEU A 152 -2.88 -20.32 -0.87
N GLU A 153 -2.08 -20.93 -1.74
CA GLU A 153 -2.53 -21.91 -2.73
C GLU A 153 -3.16 -23.13 -2.05
N ALA A 154 -2.46 -23.73 -1.09
CA ALA A 154 -2.93 -24.88 -0.35
C ALA A 154 -4.26 -24.62 0.38
N LEU A 155 -4.41 -23.44 0.99
CA LEU A 155 -5.66 -23.08 1.64
C LEU A 155 -6.80 -22.87 0.63
N GLY A 156 -6.52 -22.23 -0.51
CA GLY A 156 -7.48 -21.99 -1.57
C GLY A 156 -7.93 -23.26 -2.29
N GLU A 157 -7.02 -24.21 -2.51
CA GLU A 157 -7.30 -25.50 -3.14
C GLU A 157 -7.98 -26.49 -2.18
N GLY A 158 -7.57 -26.51 -0.91
CA GLY A 158 -8.18 -27.34 0.11
C GLY A 158 -9.68 -27.05 0.28
N TYR A 159 -10.12 -25.84 0.01
CA TYR A 159 -11.55 -25.49 0.02
C TYR A 159 -12.31 -25.95 -1.24
N ARG A 160 -11.63 -26.16 -2.37
CA ARG A 160 -12.26 -26.69 -3.61
C ARG A 160 -12.56 -28.18 -3.53
N SER A 161 -11.89 -28.92 -2.66
CA SER A 161 -12.13 -30.35 -2.44
C SER A 161 -13.28 -30.65 -1.47
N LEU A 162 -13.92 -29.63 -0.90
CA LEU A 162 -15.09 -29.77 -0.05
C LEU A 162 -16.34 -29.72 -0.94
N GLU A 163 -16.90 -30.88 -1.22
CA GLU A 163 -18.17 -31.01 -1.96
C GLU A 163 -19.29 -30.18 -1.31
N PRO A 164 -20.20 -29.57 -2.09
CA PRO A 164 -21.35 -28.87 -1.54
C PRO A 164 -22.25 -29.89 -0.81
N GLY A 165 -22.24 -29.87 0.50
CA GLY A 165 -22.99 -30.80 1.37
C GLY A 165 -22.32 -31.17 2.68
N THR A 166 -21.05 -30.87 2.88
CA THR A 166 -20.36 -31.15 4.15
C THR A 166 -20.72 -30.06 5.16
N ASN A 167 -21.64 -30.36 6.07
CA ASN A 167 -21.97 -29.52 7.22
C ASN A 167 -20.72 -29.38 8.11
N TYR A 168 -20.18 -28.19 8.22
CA TYR A 168 -19.21 -27.86 9.27
C TYR A 168 -19.92 -27.88 10.63
N SER A 169 -19.79 -28.99 11.37
CA SER A 169 -19.97 -28.94 12.81
C SER A 169 -18.76 -28.26 13.40
N VAL A 170 -18.90 -26.98 13.76
CA VAL A 170 -17.95 -26.30 14.63
C VAL A 170 -17.97 -27.06 15.96
N GLN A 171 -16.99 -27.95 16.18
CA GLN A 171 -16.69 -28.43 17.52
C GLN A 171 -16.25 -27.21 18.32
N ARG A 172 -17.14 -26.69 19.13
CA ARG A 172 -16.79 -25.77 20.20
C ARG A 172 -16.00 -26.59 21.21
N ASP A 173 -14.69 -26.37 21.24
CA ASP A 173 -13.89 -26.88 22.33
C ASP A 173 -14.43 -26.26 23.63
N GLU A 174 -15.01 -27.11 24.48
CA GLU A 174 -15.39 -26.81 25.84
C GLU A 174 -14.13 -26.60 26.70
N HIS A 175 -13.52 -25.44 26.59
CA HIS A 175 -12.62 -24.94 27.61
C HIS A 175 -12.91 -23.45 27.82
N GLY A 176 -14.05 -23.23 28.51
CA GLY A 176 -14.30 -21.98 29.16
C GLY A 176 -13.33 -21.81 30.36
N ARG A 177 -12.45 -20.79 30.25
CA ARG A 177 -12.10 -19.87 31.37
C ARG A 177 -11.52 -18.60 30.80
#